data_63ddc7095e035b92acae5a0a91d1c61e
#
_entry.id   63ddc7095e035b92acae5a0a91d1c61e
#
_cell.length_a   1.000
_cell.length_b   1.000
_cell.length_c   1.000
_cell.angle_alpha   90.00
_cell.angle_beta   90.00
_cell.angle_gamma   90.00
#
_symmetry.space_group_name_H-M   'P 1'
#
loop_
_entity.id
_entity.type
_entity.pdbx_description
1 polymer ?
#
loop_
_entity_poly.entity_id
_entity_poly.type
_entity_poly.pdbx_seq_one_letter_code
_entity_poly.pdbx_strand_id
1 'polypeptide(L)'
;MMKQIWILVGLLLMPLTTQAQELTQYTAIRVQKAHKLAQDEQVKQAIDVLAGLELSKGYDKAYVARMLGVFYWQYGKTDTAIKQLTYAVDSNLLVDEQAWVTKRMLADLLLNDQQFKKALPHYYELVKTALEKEKKDTLWMRIAQAEYQIENWSKVLVAIGNRDKFNSKQELSPLSLKLGAQLQLKQWKQSIPTLESLIELQPEKDNWWRQLVGIQLRLDRNRDALNTLALADLQGVELKNSDRRLLAQLYAKRGIPERAAQEIAKLDDANNDVQLLAEQATYWQLAKEWDNAIEVWTLASKKDTQYHWNVAQLLVQQGYYDRALVVLDKVKDKNKQADVALAKVRSWYKLKNLDNALAQAKRANNIEPSSEAKGWIKYLTQLRTVSDNGNV
;
A
#
# COMPACT_ATOMS: atom_id res chain seq x y z
N MET A 1 -5.65 -28.10 -6.70
CA MET A 1 -6.73 -27.44 -7.45
C MET A 1 -7.64 -28.39 -8.25
N MET A 2 -7.54 -29.71 -8.09
CA MET A 2 -8.32 -30.71 -8.85
C MET A 2 -9.59 -31.25 -8.14
N LYS A 3 -9.91 -30.86 -6.92
CA LYS A 3 -11.00 -31.50 -6.14
C LYS A 3 -12.40 -30.88 -6.24
N GLN A 4 -12.60 -29.75 -6.93
CA GLN A 4 -13.91 -29.07 -6.98
C GLN A 4 -14.77 -29.34 -8.24
N ILE A 5 -14.33 -30.20 -9.15
CA ILE A 5 -15.04 -30.44 -10.43
C ILE A 5 -16.03 -31.60 -10.35
N TRP A 6 -16.03 -32.40 -9.30
CA TRP A 6 -16.84 -33.60 -9.17
C TRP A 6 -18.35 -33.39 -8.93
N ILE A 7 -18.79 -32.17 -8.61
CA ILE A 7 -20.19 -31.90 -8.25
C ILE A 7 -21.11 -31.69 -9.47
N LEU A 8 -20.56 -31.46 -10.66
CA LEU A 8 -21.36 -31.14 -11.88
C LEU A 8 -21.76 -32.36 -12.73
N VAL A 9 -21.31 -33.55 -12.40
CA VAL A 9 -21.61 -34.76 -13.20
C VAL A 9 -22.89 -35.48 -12.77
N GLY A 10 -23.41 -35.19 -11.58
CA GLY A 10 -24.57 -35.91 -10.97
C GLY A 10 -25.97 -35.51 -11.41
N LEU A 11 -26.13 -34.41 -12.19
CA LEU A 11 -27.47 -33.81 -12.48
C LEU A 11 -28.03 -34.17 -13.86
N LEU A 12 -27.67 -35.28 -14.44
CA LEU A 12 -27.99 -35.65 -15.82
C LEU A 12 -29.23 -36.56 -16.00
N LEU A 13 -30.02 -36.79 -14.97
CA LEU A 13 -31.17 -37.69 -15.07
C LEU A 13 -32.45 -37.10 -14.43
N MET A 14 -33.14 -36.19 -15.11
CA MET A 14 -34.59 -36.00 -14.92
C MET A 14 -35.27 -35.71 -16.27
N PRO A 15 -36.34 -36.43 -16.66
CA PRO A 15 -37.08 -36.15 -17.86
C PRO A 15 -38.11 -35.07 -17.58
N LEU A 16 -37.98 -33.90 -18.20
CA LEU A 16 -39.02 -32.90 -18.32
C LEU A 16 -39.40 -32.78 -19.79
N THR A 17 -40.63 -33.07 -20.06
CA THR A 17 -41.32 -33.12 -21.36
C THR A 17 -41.46 -31.72 -21.98
N THR A 18 -40.51 -31.34 -22.78
CA THR A 18 -40.62 -30.52 -23.98
C THR A 18 -39.82 -31.26 -25.03
N GLN A 19 -40.14 -31.19 -26.34
CA GLN A 19 -39.50 -32.01 -27.38
C GLN A 19 -37.95 -31.97 -27.24
N ALA A 20 -37.44 -32.69 -26.26
CA ALA A 20 -36.02 -32.85 -26.05
C ALA A 20 -35.49 -33.62 -27.26
N GLN A 21 -34.55 -33.00 -27.96
CA GLN A 21 -33.82 -33.74 -28.99
C GLN A 21 -33.13 -34.91 -28.30
N GLU A 22 -33.58 -36.14 -28.56
CA GLU A 22 -32.98 -37.34 -27.97
C GLU A 22 -31.85 -37.83 -28.83
N LEU A 23 -30.83 -38.33 -28.18
CA LEU A 23 -29.73 -39.05 -28.83
C LEU A 23 -30.28 -40.29 -29.53
N THR A 24 -29.72 -40.62 -30.69
CA THR A 24 -29.96 -41.93 -31.27
C THR A 24 -29.54 -43.03 -30.29
N GLN A 25 -30.25 -44.16 -30.28
CA GLN A 25 -29.93 -45.30 -29.43
C GLN A 25 -28.47 -45.72 -29.53
N TYR A 26 -27.92 -45.70 -30.76
CA TYR A 26 -26.49 -45.99 -31.01
C TYR A 26 -25.56 -45.03 -30.28
N THR A 27 -25.83 -43.74 -30.40
CA THR A 27 -25.00 -42.69 -29.73
C THR A 27 -25.16 -42.75 -28.23
N ALA A 28 -26.41 -42.94 -27.71
CA ALA A 28 -26.67 -43.02 -26.26
C ALA A 28 -25.87 -44.13 -25.58
N ILE A 29 -25.83 -45.34 -26.19
CA ILE A 29 -25.04 -46.48 -25.63
C ILE A 29 -23.54 -46.13 -25.58
N ARG A 30 -22.99 -45.50 -26.63
CA ARG A 30 -21.58 -45.11 -26.69
C ARG A 30 -21.23 -44.01 -25.70
N VAL A 31 -22.09 -43.01 -25.56
CA VAL A 31 -21.94 -41.95 -24.54
C VAL A 31 -21.94 -42.53 -23.14
N GLN A 32 -22.87 -43.45 -22.86
CA GLN A 32 -22.93 -44.11 -21.54
C GLN A 32 -21.66 -44.92 -21.25
N LYS A 33 -21.15 -45.67 -22.26
CA LYS A 33 -19.90 -46.40 -22.14
C LYS A 33 -18.71 -45.46 -21.89
N ALA A 34 -18.60 -44.37 -22.63
CA ALA A 34 -17.53 -43.41 -22.48
C ALA A 34 -17.59 -42.69 -21.09
N HIS A 35 -18.79 -42.39 -20.65
CA HIS A 35 -19.00 -41.82 -19.32
C HIS A 35 -18.52 -42.77 -18.21
N LYS A 36 -18.88 -44.05 -18.28
CA LYS A 36 -18.40 -45.04 -17.34
C LYS A 36 -16.88 -45.15 -17.34
N LEU A 37 -16.24 -45.25 -18.54
CA LEU A 37 -14.78 -45.28 -18.66
C LEU A 37 -14.13 -44.02 -18.03
N ALA A 38 -14.71 -42.85 -18.22
CA ALA A 38 -14.19 -41.63 -17.60
C ALA A 38 -14.36 -41.62 -16.07
N GLN A 39 -15.44 -42.19 -15.52
CA GLN A 39 -15.61 -42.39 -14.08
C GLN A 39 -14.57 -43.37 -13.50
N ASP A 40 -14.20 -44.40 -14.28
CA ASP A 40 -13.16 -45.37 -13.92
C ASP A 40 -11.73 -44.82 -14.21
N GLU A 41 -11.55 -43.51 -14.36
CA GLU A 41 -10.29 -42.80 -14.67
C GLU A 41 -9.65 -43.16 -16.01
N GLN A 42 -10.34 -43.93 -16.87
CA GLN A 42 -9.89 -44.36 -18.20
C GLN A 42 -10.24 -43.31 -19.27
N VAL A 43 -9.87 -42.05 -19.05
CA VAL A 43 -10.28 -40.89 -19.87
C VAL A 43 -9.84 -41.05 -21.33
N LYS A 44 -8.64 -41.62 -21.61
CA LYS A 44 -8.18 -41.87 -22.96
C LYS A 44 -9.11 -42.81 -23.70
N GLN A 45 -9.51 -43.93 -23.06
CA GLN A 45 -10.44 -44.90 -23.68
C GLN A 45 -11.82 -44.30 -23.91
N ALA A 46 -12.29 -43.41 -22.98
CA ALA A 46 -13.53 -42.67 -23.17
C ALA A 46 -13.48 -41.77 -24.42
N ILE A 47 -12.35 -41.10 -24.65
CA ILE A 47 -12.10 -40.30 -25.86
C ILE A 47 -12.15 -41.21 -27.11
N ASP A 48 -11.42 -42.32 -27.09
CA ASP A 48 -11.32 -43.23 -28.25
C ASP A 48 -12.72 -43.77 -28.63
N VAL A 49 -13.57 -44.08 -27.66
CA VAL A 49 -14.97 -44.53 -27.89
C VAL A 49 -15.81 -43.49 -28.61
N LEU A 50 -15.64 -42.19 -28.28
CA LEU A 50 -16.45 -41.13 -28.86
C LEU A 50 -15.88 -40.52 -30.13
N ALA A 51 -14.53 -40.42 -30.23
CA ALA A 51 -13.87 -39.82 -31.39
C ALA A 51 -14.00 -40.65 -32.67
N GLY A 52 -14.16 -41.94 -32.54
CA GLY A 52 -14.36 -42.86 -33.69
C GLY A 52 -15.79 -43.00 -34.17
N LEU A 53 -16.75 -42.19 -33.66
CA LEU A 53 -18.15 -42.36 -34.04
C LEU A 53 -18.48 -41.64 -35.35
N GLU A 54 -19.09 -42.41 -36.28
CA GLU A 54 -19.75 -41.84 -37.46
C GLU A 54 -21.19 -41.41 -37.08
N LEU A 55 -21.40 -40.12 -36.98
CA LEU A 55 -22.65 -39.56 -36.51
C LEU A 55 -23.42 -38.89 -37.69
N SER A 56 -24.68 -39.27 -37.89
CA SER A 56 -25.55 -38.70 -38.92
C SER A 56 -26.36 -37.48 -38.44
N LYS A 57 -26.90 -37.54 -37.20
CA LYS A 57 -27.71 -36.47 -36.65
C LYS A 57 -26.87 -35.32 -36.09
N GLY A 58 -27.22 -34.11 -36.39
CA GLY A 58 -26.56 -32.88 -35.92
C GLY A 58 -26.52 -32.78 -34.40
N TYR A 59 -27.63 -33.12 -33.72
CA TYR A 59 -27.70 -33.10 -32.25
C TYR A 59 -26.72 -34.10 -31.62
N ASP A 60 -26.64 -35.33 -32.14
CA ASP A 60 -25.68 -36.33 -31.67
C ASP A 60 -24.24 -35.84 -31.80
N LYS A 61 -23.90 -35.17 -32.93
CA LYS A 61 -22.57 -34.55 -33.12
C LYS A 61 -22.28 -33.50 -32.09
N ALA A 62 -23.26 -32.58 -31.82
CA ALA A 62 -23.09 -31.51 -30.84
C ALA A 62 -22.91 -32.07 -29.42
N TYR A 63 -23.71 -33.09 -29.06
CA TYR A 63 -23.66 -33.69 -27.74
C TYR A 63 -22.32 -34.46 -27.54
N VAL A 64 -21.91 -35.25 -28.54
CA VAL A 64 -20.63 -35.96 -28.48
C VAL A 64 -19.46 -35.00 -28.45
N ALA A 65 -19.50 -33.91 -29.20
CA ALA A 65 -18.47 -32.87 -29.16
C ALA A 65 -18.39 -32.23 -27.76
N ARG A 66 -19.53 -31.94 -27.12
CA ARG A 66 -19.54 -31.48 -25.72
C ARG A 66 -18.84 -32.47 -24.79
N MET A 67 -19.14 -33.77 -24.90
CA MET A 67 -18.51 -34.80 -24.07
C MET A 67 -17.02 -34.93 -24.34
N LEU A 68 -16.64 -34.96 -25.63
CA LEU A 68 -15.24 -34.96 -26.04
C LEU A 68 -14.49 -33.74 -25.52
N GLY A 69 -15.10 -32.56 -25.53
CA GLY A 69 -14.52 -31.35 -24.97
C GLY A 69 -14.15 -31.50 -23.51
N VAL A 70 -15.07 -32.08 -22.71
CA VAL A 70 -14.82 -32.35 -21.28
C VAL A 70 -13.68 -33.36 -21.09
N PHE A 71 -13.71 -34.47 -21.86
CA PHE A 71 -12.72 -35.52 -21.72
C PHE A 71 -11.34 -35.09 -22.22
N TYR A 72 -11.24 -34.33 -23.33
CA TYR A 72 -9.96 -33.77 -23.77
C TYR A 72 -9.38 -32.78 -22.73
N TRP A 73 -10.21 -32.00 -22.09
CA TRP A 73 -9.75 -31.13 -21.00
C TRP A 73 -9.22 -31.95 -19.82
N GLN A 74 -9.95 -32.97 -19.36
CA GLN A 74 -9.49 -33.88 -18.31
C GLN A 74 -8.16 -34.61 -18.69
N TYR A 75 -7.99 -34.90 -19.97
CA TYR A 75 -6.77 -35.54 -20.50
C TYR A 75 -5.62 -34.53 -20.72
N GLY A 76 -5.81 -33.24 -20.45
CA GLY A 76 -4.78 -32.21 -20.61
C GLY A 76 -4.60 -31.70 -22.06
N LYS A 77 -5.54 -31.97 -22.96
CA LYS A 77 -5.53 -31.52 -24.37
C LYS A 77 -6.42 -30.28 -24.54
N THR A 78 -6.01 -29.13 -23.93
CA THR A 78 -6.80 -27.93 -23.86
C THR A 78 -7.26 -27.40 -25.21
N ASP A 79 -6.37 -27.28 -26.19
CA ASP A 79 -6.73 -26.79 -27.54
C ASP A 79 -7.80 -27.64 -28.22
N THR A 80 -7.69 -28.98 -28.07
CA THR A 80 -8.68 -29.90 -28.65
C THR A 80 -10.01 -29.79 -27.91
N ALA A 81 -9.96 -29.66 -26.60
CA ALA A 81 -11.17 -29.40 -25.77
C ALA A 81 -11.90 -28.14 -26.20
N ILE A 82 -11.16 -27.03 -26.39
CA ILE A 82 -11.72 -25.76 -26.87
C ILE A 82 -12.38 -25.96 -28.24
N LYS A 83 -11.72 -26.61 -29.18
CA LYS A 83 -12.29 -26.90 -30.53
C LYS A 83 -13.60 -27.65 -30.43
N GLN A 84 -13.64 -28.73 -29.63
CA GLN A 84 -14.86 -29.54 -29.46
C GLN A 84 -15.99 -28.76 -28.79
N LEU A 85 -15.71 -28.01 -27.70
CA LEU A 85 -16.73 -27.21 -27.05
C LEU A 85 -17.20 -26.06 -27.94
N THR A 86 -16.31 -25.43 -28.71
CA THR A 86 -16.69 -24.37 -29.67
C THR A 86 -17.66 -24.95 -30.71
N TYR A 87 -17.37 -26.10 -31.30
CA TYR A 87 -18.28 -26.76 -32.23
C TYR A 87 -19.65 -27.03 -31.56
N ALA A 88 -19.66 -27.56 -30.34
CA ALA A 88 -20.88 -27.86 -29.63
C ALA A 88 -21.74 -26.61 -29.38
N VAL A 89 -21.10 -25.49 -28.98
CA VAL A 89 -21.78 -24.20 -28.75
C VAL A 89 -22.28 -23.59 -30.05
N ASP A 90 -21.45 -23.52 -31.09
CA ASP A 90 -21.74 -22.87 -32.35
C ASP A 90 -22.83 -23.64 -33.18
N SER A 91 -22.99 -24.95 -32.92
CA SER A 91 -24.02 -25.75 -33.55
C SER A 91 -25.43 -25.25 -33.25
N ASN A 92 -25.63 -24.57 -32.09
CA ASN A 92 -26.92 -24.15 -31.55
C ASN A 92 -27.95 -25.30 -31.44
N LEU A 93 -27.49 -26.52 -31.37
CA LEU A 93 -28.33 -27.72 -31.29
C LEU A 93 -28.55 -28.21 -29.85
N LEU A 94 -27.67 -27.80 -28.94
CA LEU A 94 -27.88 -28.03 -27.50
C LEU A 94 -28.94 -27.03 -26.99
N VAL A 95 -29.81 -27.47 -26.09
CA VAL A 95 -30.91 -26.67 -25.60
C VAL A 95 -30.84 -26.49 -24.08
N ASP A 96 -31.55 -25.50 -23.58
CA ASP A 96 -31.77 -25.23 -22.16
C ASP A 96 -30.48 -25.26 -21.30
N GLU A 97 -30.49 -26.00 -20.23
CA GLU A 97 -29.39 -26.09 -19.30
C GLU A 97 -28.12 -26.69 -19.96
N GLN A 98 -28.28 -27.61 -20.91
CA GLN A 98 -27.12 -28.19 -21.61
C GLN A 98 -26.35 -27.13 -22.41
N ALA A 99 -27.09 -26.28 -23.15
CA ALA A 99 -26.51 -25.19 -23.91
C ALA A 99 -25.78 -24.21 -22.96
N TRP A 100 -26.44 -23.81 -21.88
CA TRP A 100 -25.90 -22.89 -20.90
C TRP A 100 -24.62 -23.43 -20.25
N VAL A 101 -24.65 -24.67 -19.76
CA VAL A 101 -23.50 -25.32 -19.10
C VAL A 101 -22.33 -25.51 -20.08
N THR A 102 -22.63 -25.90 -21.36
CA THR A 102 -21.57 -26.07 -22.36
C THR A 102 -20.90 -24.75 -22.72
N LYS A 103 -21.67 -23.66 -22.88
CA LYS A 103 -21.17 -22.31 -23.10
C LYS A 103 -20.33 -21.83 -21.91
N ARG A 104 -20.76 -22.15 -20.69
CA ARG A 104 -20.03 -21.83 -19.48
C ARG A 104 -18.67 -22.57 -19.41
N MET A 105 -18.66 -23.88 -19.74
CA MET A 105 -17.43 -24.66 -19.81
C MET A 105 -16.45 -24.09 -20.84
N LEU A 106 -16.94 -23.74 -22.04
CA LEU A 106 -16.12 -23.10 -23.06
C LEU A 106 -15.53 -21.77 -22.57
N ALA A 107 -16.36 -20.92 -21.98
CA ALA A 107 -15.91 -19.63 -21.47
C ALA A 107 -14.85 -19.77 -20.36
N ASP A 108 -15.06 -20.68 -19.41
CA ASP A 108 -14.13 -20.95 -18.32
C ASP A 108 -12.80 -21.54 -18.85
N LEU A 109 -12.87 -22.39 -19.87
CA LEU A 109 -11.68 -22.98 -20.49
C LEU A 109 -10.89 -21.93 -21.28
N LEU A 110 -11.55 -21.08 -22.06
CA LEU A 110 -10.94 -19.95 -22.76
C LEU A 110 -10.29 -18.95 -21.79
N LEU A 111 -10.93 -18.69 -20.63
CA LEU A 111 -10.39 -17.83 -19.59
C LEU A 111 -9.10 -18.43 -19.01
N ASN A 112 -9.12 -19.72 -18.68
CA ASN A 112 -7.95 -20.42 -18.13
C ASN A 112 -6.79 -20.51 -19.12
N ASP A 113 -7.11 -20.63 -20.40
CA ASP A 113 -6.14 -20.63 -21.51
C ASP A 113 -5.73 -19.22 -21.95
N GLN A 114 -6.06 -18.20 -21.17
CA GLN A 114 -5.73 -16.79 -21.42
C GLN A 114 -6.30 -16.20 -22.72
N GLN A 115 -7.26 -16.87 -23.35
CA GLN A 115 -7.97 -16.36 -24.52
C GLN A 115 -9.12 -15.41 -24.11
N PHE A 116 -8.79 -14.39 -23.30
CA PHE A 116 -9.77 -13.51 -22.65
C PHE A 116 -10.75 -12.86 -23.60
N LYS A 117 -10.28 -12.38 -24.76
CA LYS A 117 -11.13 -11.74 -25.78
C LYS A 117 -12.18 -12.68 -26.35
N LYS A 118 -11.88 -13.99 -26.41
CA LYS A 118 -12.83 -15.01 -26.88
C LYS A 118 -13.77 -15.44 -25.75
N ALA A 119 -13.32 -15.46 -24.51
CA ALA A 119 -14.14 -15.84 -23.36
C ALA A 119 -15.26 -14.81 -23.07
N LEU A 120 -14.95 -13.52 -23.19
CA LEU A 120 -15.85 -12.42 -22.81
C LEU A 120 -17.24 -12.45 -23.49
N PRO A 121 -17.38 -12.65 -24.81
CA PRO A 121 -18.71 -12.73 -25.43
C PRO A 121 -19.60 -13.80 -24.81
N HIS A 122 -19.02 -14.97 -24.53
CA HIS A 122 -19.76 -16.07 -23.90
C HIS A 122 -20.23 -15.71 -22.48
N TYR A 123 -19.37 -15.10 -21.68
CA TYR A 123 -19.74 -14.65 -20.34
C TYR A 123 -20.82 -13.57 -20.35
N TYR A 124 -20.76 -12.59 -21.27
CA TYR A 124 -21.78 -11.56 -21.40
C TYR A 124 -23.15 -12.12 -21.83
N GLU A 125 -23.16 -13.20 -22.61
CA GLU A 125 -24.42 -13.90 -22.94
C GLU A 125 -24.93 -14.70 -21.74
N LEU A 126 -24.06 -15.45 -21.08
CA LEU A 126 -24.40 -16.27 -19.93
C LEU A 126 -25.04 -15.46 -18.79
N VAL A 127 -24.52 -14.27 -18.52
CA VAL A 127 -25.05 -13.43 -17.44
C VAL A 127 -26.45 -12.90 -17.73
N LYS A 128 -26.84 -12.75 -19.02
CA LYS A 128 -28.18 -12.34 -19.41
C LYS A 128 -29.22 -13.44 -19.15
N THR A 129 -28.84 -14.70 -19.36
CA THR A 129 -29.69 -15.87 -19.26
C THR A 129 -29.61 -16.60 -17.91
N ALA A 130 -28.69 -16.22 -17.04
CA ALA A 130 -28.57 -16.82 -15.71
C ALA A 130 -29.74 -16.40 -14.82
N LEU A 131 -30.47 -17.36 -14.31
CA LEU A 131 -31.63 -17.13 -13.44
C LEU A 131 -31.22 -16.96 -11.98
N GLU A 132 -30.21 -17.67 -11.54
CA GLU A 132 -29.77 -17.70 -10.14
C GLU A 132 -28.83 -16.55 -9.80
N LYS A 133 -28.99 -15.98 -8.60
CA LYS A 133 -28.21 -14.84 -8.12
C LYS A 133 -26.74 -15.19 -7.99
N GLU A 134 -26.43 -16.37 -7.45
CA GLU A 134 -25.06 -16.86 -7.26
C GLU A 134 -24.33 -17.08 -8.59
N LYS A 135 -25.05 -17.54 -9.61
CA LYS A 135 -24.48 -17.69 -10.95
C LYS A 135 -24.11 -16.32 -11.55
N LYS A 136 -24.94 -15.30 -11.34
CA LYS A 136 -24.66 -13.93 -11.82
C LYS A 136 -23.47 -13.31 -11.13
N ASP A 137 -23.36 -13.46 -9.82
CA ASP A 137 -22.21 -13.01 -9.06
C ASP A 137 -20.90 -13.57 -9.62
N THR A 138 -20.82 -14.88 -9.76
CA THR A 138 -19.64 -15.56 -10.29
C THR A 138 -19.32 -15.15 -11.72
N LEU A 139 -20.32 -15.02 -12.59
CA LEU A 139 -20.13 -14.61 -13.98
C LEU A 139 -19.57 -13.20 -14.09
N TRP A 140 -20.12 -12.24 -13.32
CA TRP A 140 -19.60 -10.88 -13.30
C TRP A 140 -18.16 -10.82 -12.78
N MET A 141 -17.80 -11.69 -11.82
CA MET A 141 -16.43 -11.81 -11.34
C MET A 141 -15.48 -12.33 -12.46
N ARG A 142 -15.91 -13.33 -13.25
CA ARG A 142 -15.15 -13.83 -14.43
C ARG A 142 -14.99 -12.75 -15.50
N ILE A 143 -16.04 -11.98 -15.76
CA ILE A 143 -15.98 -10.83 -16.67
C ILE A 143 -14.96 -9.81 -16.17
N ALA A 144 -15.01 -9.44 -14.88
CA ALA A 144 -14.05 -8.50 -14.31
C ALA A 144 -12.60 -9.00 -14.43
N GLN A 145 -12.35 -10.28 -14.18
CA GLN A 145 -11.04 -10.90 -14.35
C GLN A 145 -10.56 -10.83 -15.81
N ALA A 146 -11.41 -11.21 -16.76
CA ALA A 146 -11.06 -11.18 -18.19
C ALA A 146 -10.82 -9.76 -18.72
N GLU A 147 -11.69 -8.81 -18.35
CA GLU A 147 -11.54 -7.41 -18.74
C GLU A 147 -10.27 -6.78 -18.11
N TYR A 148 -9.89 -7.19 -16.89
CA TYR A 148 -8.66 -6.76 -16.25
C TYR A 148 -7.43 -7.21 -17.03
N GLN A 149 -7.41 -8.46 -17.49
CA GLN A 149 -6.29 -9.03 -18.24
C GLN A 149 -6.08 -8.38 -19.61
N ILE A 150 -7.13 -7.82 -20.18
CA ILE A 150 -7.05 -7.07 -21.47
C ILE A 150 -7.05 -5.55 -21.26
N GLU A 151 -6.81 -5.11 -20.02
CA GLU A 151 -6.65 -3.69 -19.62
C GLU A 151 -7.88 -2.80 -19.87
N ASN A 152 -9.06 -3.38 -19.95
CA ASN A 152 -10.32 -2.66 -20.09
C ASN A 152 -10.82 -2.13 -18.73
N TRP A 153 -10.04 -1.26 -18.10
CA TRP A 153 -10.24 -0.81 -16.72
C TRP A 153 -11.66 -0.31 -16.43
N SER A 154 -12.25 0.43 -17.34
CA SER A 154 -13.63 0.93 -17.16
C SER A 154 -14.64 -0.21 -17.10
N LYS A 155 -14.47 -1.26 -17.91
CA LYS A 155 -15.36 -2.43 -17.89
C LYS A 155 -15.14 -3.29 -16.66
N VAL A 156 -13.92 -3.33 -16.11
CA VAL A 156 -13.64 -3.96 -14.79
C VAL A 156 -14.54 -3.33 -13.73
N LEU A 157 -14.56 -2.00 -13.64
CA LEU A 157 -15.39 -1.30 -12.65
C LEU A 157 -16.89 -1.55 -12.84
N VAL A 158 -17.35 -1.59 -14.09
CA VAL A 158 -18.75 -1.94 -14.41
C VAL A 158 -19.07 -3.38 -13.99
N ALA A 159 -18.17 -4.32 -14.26
CA ALA A 159 -18.38 -5.72 -13.91
C ALA A 159 -18.40 -5.93 -12.39
N ILE A 160 -17.46 -5.31 -11.64
CA ILE A 160 -17.47 -5.35 -10.17
C ILE A 160 -18.75 -4.69 -9.62
N GLY A 161 -19.15 -3.52 -10.12
CA GLY A 161 -20.39 -2.86 -9.69
C GLY A 161 -21.64 -3.69 -9.97
N ASN A 162 -21.67 -4.48 -11.04
CA ASN A 162 -22.77 -5.42 -11.29
C ASN A 162 -22.71 -6.65 -10.37
N ARG A 163 -21.51 -7.19 -10.09
CA ARG A 163 -21.31 -8.25 -9.09
C ARG A 163 -21.85 -7.83 -7.73
N ASP A 164 -21.53 -6.63 -7.28
CA ASP A 164 -21.88 -6.11 -5.95
C ASP A 164 -23.42 -5.99 -5.76
N LYS A 165 -24.20 -5.92 -6.84
CA LYS A 165 -25.69 -5.97 -6.77
C LYS A 165 -26.22 -7.36 -6.35
N PHE A 166 -25.45 -8.42 -6.59
CA PHE A 166 -25.84 -9.80 -6.29
C PHE A 166 -25.15 -10.34 -5.03
N ASN A 167 -23.97 -9.84 -4.74
CA ASN A 167 -23.17 -10.21 -3.58
C ASN A 167 -22.53 -8.97 -2.96
N SER A 168 -23.07 -8.48 -1.86
CA SER A 168 -22.58 -7.31 -1.14
C SER A 168 -21.40 -7.61 -0.22
N LYS A 169 -20.99 -8.88 -0.07
CA LYS A 169 -19.88 -9.27 0.78
C LYS A 169 -18.58 -8.71 0.20
N GLN A 170 -17.85 -8.00 1.05
CA GLN A 170 -16.51 -7.52 0.71
C GLN A 170 -15.52 -8.69 0.72
N GLU A 171 -14.76 -8.82 -0.36
CA GLU A 171 -13.78 -9.88 -0.56
C GLU A 171 -12.53 -9.29 -1.21
N LEU A 172 -11.38 -9.86 -0.89
CA LEU A 172 -10.09 -9.35 -1.37
C LEU A 172 -9.97 -9.30 -2.89
N SER A 173 -10.42 -10.35 -3.59
CA SER A 173 -10.22 -10.46 -5.03
C SER A 173 -10.97 -9.38 -5.82
N PRO A 174 -12.28 -9.16 -5.64
CA PRO A 174 -13.00 -8.08 -6.33
C PRO A 174 -12.49 -6.69 -5.94
N LEU A 175 -12.16 -6.46 -4.66
CA LEU A 175 -11.62 -5.17 -4.22
C LEU A 175 -10.23 -4.89 -4.82
N SER A 176 -9.38 -5.90 -4.94
CA SER A 176 -8.06 -5.75 -5.57
C SER A 176 -8.16 -5.42 -7.06
N LEU A 177 -9.08 -6.08 -7.80
CA LEU A 177 -9.34 -5.75 -9.20
C LEU A 177 -9.91 -4.33 -9.35
N LYS A 178 -10.86 -3.95 -8.46
CA LYS A 178 -11.44 -2.60 -8.42
C LYS A 178 -10.36 -1.56 -8.18
N LEU A 179 -9.52 -1.76 -7.16
CA LEU A 179 -8.41 -0.86 -6.86
C LEU A 179 -7.46 -0.71 -8.05
N GLY A 180 -7.01 -1.84 -8.64
CA GLY A 180 -6.14 -1.83 -9.80
C GLY A 180 -6.71 -1.00 -10.95
N ALA A 181 -7.99 -1.22 -11.30
CA ALA A 181 -8.67 -0.46 -12.34
C ALA A 181 -8.80 1.04 -12.00
N GLN A 182 -9.13 1.38 -10.75
CA GLN A 182 -9.22 2.77 -10.29
C GLN A 182 -7.88 3.49 -10.37
N LEU A 183 -6.77 2.83 -10.00
CA LEU A 183 -5.43 3.39 -10.08
C LEU A 183 -5.00 3.65 -11.52
N GLN A 184 -5.27 2.72 -12.44
CA GLN A 184 -4.98 2.88 -13.87
C GLN A 184 -5.79 4.02 -14.49
N LEU A 185 -7.03 4.18 -14.09
CA LEU A 185 -7.90 5.28 -14.51
C LEU A 185 -7.65 6.59 -13.75
N LYS A 186 -6.65 6.64 -12.85
CA LYS A 186 -6.33 7.80 -12.00
C LYS A 186 -7.52 8.30 -11.17
N GLN A 187 -8.41 7.40 -10.79
CA GLN A 187 -9.58 7.69 -9.96
C GLN A 187 -9.19 7.74 -8.47
N TRP A 188 -8.29 8.67 -8.13
CA TRP A 188 -7.65 8.73 -6.81
C TRP A 188 -8.64 8.87 -5.65
N LYS A 189 -9.67 9.72 -5.81
CA LYS A 189 -10.69 9.89 -4.76
C LYS A 189 -11.50 8.63 -4.51
N GLN A 190 -11.85 7.92 -5.59
CA GLN A 190 -12.65 6.70 -5.54
C GLN A 190 -11.85 5.49 -5.01
N SER A 191 -10.52 5.51 -5.13
CA SER A 191 -9.67 4.42 -4.61
C SER A 191 -9.50 4.46 -3.09
N ILE A 192 -9.74 5.60 -2.43
CA ILE A 192 -9.64 5.72 -0.96
C ILE A 192 -10.54 4.70 -0.24
N PRO A 193 -11.88 4.70 -0.41
CA PRO A 193 -12.74 3.75 0.27
C PRO A 193 -12.46 2.29 -0.12
N THR A 194 -11.93 2.03 -1.32
CA THR A 194 -11.53 0.67 -1.71
C THR A 194 -10.31 0.21 -0.92
N LEU A 195 -9.32 1.10 -0.71
CA LEU A 195 -8.16 0.81 0.13
C LEU A 195 -8.54 0.65 1.60
N GLU A 196 -9.44 1.49 2.12
CA GLU A 196 -9.94 1.37 3.49
C GLU A 196 -10.59 -0.01 3.70
N SER A 197 -11.43 -0.47 2.77
CA SER A 197 -11.99 -1.82 2.83
C SER A 197 -10.94 -2.95 2.73
N LEU A 198 -9.88 -2.76 1.94
CA LEU A 198 -8.76 -3.72 1.87
C LEU A 198 -7.96 -3.78 3.17
N ILE A 199 -7.76 -2.63 3.83
CA ILE A 199 -7.12 -2.53 5.14
C ILE A 199 -7.98 -3.21 6.21
N GLU A 200 -9.30 -3.01 6.21
CA GLU A 200 -10.22 -3.70 7.12
C GLU A 200 -10.13 -5.23 7.01
N LEU A 201 -9.96 -5.76 5.78
CA LEU A 201 -9.83 -7.19 5.54
C LEU A 201 -8.45 -7.75 5.85
N GLN A 202 -7.40 -6.96 5.70
CA GLN A 202 -6.00 -7.36 5.90
C GLN A 202 -5.20 -6.20 6.51
N PRO A 203 -5.42 -5.87 7.80
CA PRO A 203 -4.78 -4.73 8.47
C PRO A 203 -3.26 -4.88 8.58
N GLU A 204 -2.75 -6.12 8.58
CA GLU A 204 -1.32 -6.42 8.64
C GLU A 204 -0.55 -6.11 7.34
N LYS A 205 -1.25 -5.87 6.24
CA LYS A 205 -0.61 -5.59 4.95
C LYS A 205 -0.19 -4.13 4.81
N ASP A 206 1.08 -3.87 5.06
CA ASP A 206 1.74 -2.57 4.95
C ASP A 206 1.53 -1.87 3.60
N ASN A 207 1.44 -2.64 2.51
CA ASN A 207 1.26 -2.10 1.17
C ASN A 207 -0.06 -1.32 0.99
N TRP A 208 -1.15 -1.75 1.62
CA TRP A 208 -2.43 -1.04 1.53
C TRP A 208 -2.35 0.32 2.23
N TRP A 209 -1.73 0.36 3.41
CA TRP A 209 -1.51 1.60 4.15
C TRP A 209 -0.66 2.60 3.37
N ARG A 210 0.47 2.14 2.80
CA ARG A 210 1.33 3.01 1.98
C ARG A 210 0.63 3.55 0.74
N GLN A 211 -0.15 2.71 0.04
CA GLN A 211 -0.92 3.17 -1.11
C GLN A 211 -1.94 4.22 -0.71
N LEU A 212 -2.66 4.03 0.41
CA LEU A 212 -3.63 4.99 0.92
C LEU A 212 -2.96 6.32 1.25
N VAL A 213 -1.84 6.28 2.00
CA VAL A 213 -1.04 7.49 2.31
C VAL A 213 -0.58 8.19 1.04
N GLY A 214 -0.04 7.45 0.07
CA GLY A 214 0.43 8.00 -1.20
C GLY A 214 -0.69 8.72 -1.98
N ILE A 215 -1.89 8.15 -2.00
CA ILE A 215 -3.05 8.77 -2.65
C ILE A 215 -3.52 10.01 -1.88
N GLN A 216 -3.57 9.95 -0.55
CA GLN A 216 -3.95 11.09 0.28
C GLN A 216 -2.98 12.26 0.09
N LEU A 217 -1.68 12.01 0.04
CA LEU A 217 -0.66 13.03 -0.25
C LEU A 217 -0.81 13.60 -1.66
N ARG A 218 -1.06 12.76 -2.66
CA ARG A 218 -1.33 13.21 -4.05
C ARG A 218 -2.53 14.14 -4.16
N LEU A 219 -3.50 13.99 -3.27
CA LEU A 219 -4.69 14.82 -3.16
C LEU A 219 -4.53 16.00 -2.20
N ASP A 220 -3.31 16.26 -1.72
CA ASP A 220 -2.96 17.26 -0.69
C ASP A 220 -3.73 17.09 0.63
N ARG A 221 -4.18 15.85 0.91
CA ARG A 221 -4.88 15.49 2.16
C ARG A 221 -3.86 15.11 3.25
N ASN A 222 -2.96 16.06 3.58
CA ASN A 222 -1.84 15.81 4.50
C ASN A 222 -2.28 15.36 5.91
N ARG A 223 -3.44 15.86 6.39
CA ARG A 223 -4.00 15.45 7.69
C ARG A 223 -4.42 13.98 7.67
N ASP A 224 -5.04 13.53 6.58
CA ASP A 224 -5.50 12.16 6.46
C ASP A 224 -4.31 11.21 6.31
N ALA A 225 -3.29 11.62 5.53
CA ALA A 225 -2.03 10.88 5.41
C ALA A 225 -1.33 10.70 6.76
N LEU A 226 -1.27 11.76 7.59
CA LEU A 226 -0.76 11.67 8.95
C LEU A 226 -1.56 10.66 9.78
N ASN A 227 -2.89 10.78 9.78
CA ASN A 227 -3.77 9.91 10.56
C ASN A 227 -3.62 8.45 10.12
N THR A 228 -3.56 8.20 8.82
CA THR A 228 -3.39 6.85 8.24
C THR A 228 -2.07 6.22 8.66
N LEU A 229 -0.97 6.99 8.59
CA LEU A 229 0.36 6.47 8.94
C LEU A 229 0.48 6.23 10.46
N ALA A 230 -0.06 7.16 11.27
CA ALA A 230 -0.08 7.02 12.71
C ALA A 230 -0.96 5.84 13.17
N LEU A 231 -2.08 5.61 12.48
CA LEU A 231 -2.94 4.45 12.76
C LEU A 231 -2.26 3.14 12.38
N ALA A 232 -1.54 3.10 11.26
CA ALA A 232 -0.76 1.93 10.86
C ALA A 232 0.29 1.55 11.93
N ASP A 233 1.05 2.55 12.44
CA ASP A 233 2.02 2.34 13.53
C ASP A 233 1.34 1.82 14.81
N LEU A 234 0.18 2.39 15.17
CA LEU A 234 -0.61 1.97 16.33
C LEU A 234 -1.16 0.53 16.20
N GLN A 235 -1.51 0.10 14.98
CA GLN A 235 -1.97 -1.26 14.68
C GLN A 235 -0.81 -2.28 14.61
N GLY A 236 0.43 -1.83 14.83
CA GLY A 236 1.61 -2.69 14.82
C GLY A 236 2.14 -3.02 13.42
N VAL A 237 1.73 -2.26 12.40
CA VAL A 237 2.31 -2.38 11.07
C VAL A 237 3.76 -1.89 11.12
N GLU A 238 4.69 -2.71 10.65
CA GLU A 238 6.10 -2.34 10.62
C GLU A 238 6.34 -1.22 9.60
N LEU A 239 6.61 -0.01 10.11
CA LEU A 239 6.94 1.14 9.30
C LEU A 239 8.42 1.12 8.91
N LYS A 240 8.72 1.24 7.62
CA LYS A 240 10.08 1.43 7.13
C LYS A 240 10.61 2.81 7.54
N ASN A 241 11.92 2.99 7.51
CA ASN A 241 12.56 4.28 7.81
C ASN A 241 11.99 5.43 6.95
N SER A 242 11.67 5.19 5.68
CA SER A 242 11.02 6.18 4.82
C SER A 242 9.64 6.59 5.33
N ASP A 243 8.86 5.63 5.82
CA ASP A 243 7.50 5.87 6.31
C ASP A 243 7.55 6.62 7.66
N ARG A 244 8.48 6.24 8.56
CA ARG A 244 8.72 6.96 9.83
C ARG A 244 9.18 8.40 9.61
N ARG A 245 10.09 8.60 8.66
CA ARG A 245 10.54 9.95 8.31
C ARG A 245 9.42 10.80 7.73
N LEU A 246 8.58 10.21 6.88
CA LEU A 246 7.37 10.87 6.38
C LEU A 246 6.41 11.22 7.52
N LEU A 247 6.20 10.31 8.46
CA LEU A 247 5.37 10.52 9.65
C LEU A 247 5.89 11.69 10.50
N ALA A 248 7.21 11.75 10.73
CA ALA A 248 7.84 12.87 11.42
C ALA A 248 7.61 14.20 10.71
N GLN A 249 7.81 14.24 9.39
CA GLN A 249 7.58 15.45 8.59
C GLN A 249 6.12 15.90 8.62
N LEU A 250 5.16 14.96 8.58
CA LEU A 250 3.74 15.26 8.68
C LEU A 250 3.36 15.79 10.07
N TYR A 251 3.93 15.23 11.15
CA TYR A 251 3.78 15.77 12.50
C TYR A 251 4.33 17.19 12.61
N ALA A 252 5.53 17.43 12.11
CA ALA A 252 6.16 18.76 12.12
C ALA A 252 5.31 19.77 11.33
N LYS A 253 4.87 19.42 10.13
CA LYS A 253 3.99 20.24 9.29
C LYS A 253 2.66 20.55 9.98
N ARG A 254 2.18 19.64 10.83
CA ARG A 254 0.95 19.83 11.63
C ARG A 254 1.15 20.67 12.87
N GLY A 255 2.39 21.04 13.22
CA GLY A 255 2.71 21.79 14.43
C GLY A 255 2.80 20.92 15.69
N ILE A 256 3.18 19.66 15.51
CA ILE A 256 3.40 18.67 16.59
C ILE A 256 4.86 18.21 16.56
N PRO A 257 5.83 19.12 16.79
CA PRO A 257 7.25 18.81 16.63
C PRO A 257 7.78 17.80 17.65
N GLU A 258 7.18 17.70 18.82
CA GLU A 258 7.53 16.68 19.81
C GLU A 258 7.39 15.27 19.23
N ARG A 259 6.25 14.97 18.59
CA ARG A 259 6.03 13.68 17.92
C ARG A 259 6.99 13.48 16.75
N ALA A 260 7.28 14.55 16.00
CA ALA A 260 8.26 14.48 14.92
C ALA A 260 9.65 14.05 15.44
N ALA A 261 10.12 14.65 16.55
CA ALA A 261 11.38 14.27 17.18
C ALA A 261 11.41 12.80 17.64
N GLN A 262 10.29 12.32 18.21
CA GLN A 262 10.13 10.94 18.64
C GLN A 262 10.20 9.95 17.46
N GLU A 263 9.62 10.27 16.32
CA GLU A 263 9.68 9.41 15.14
C GLU A 263 11.08 9.38 14.51
N ILE A 264 11.80 10.51 14.48
CA ILE A 264 13.21 10.54 14.05
C ILE A 264 14.09 9.65 14.96
N ALA A 265 13.85 9.66 16.27
CA ALA A 265 14.58 8.83 17.23
C ALA A 265 14.44 7.32 17.00
N LYS A 266 13.35 6.88 16.33
CA LYS A 266 13.11 5.46 16.02
C LYS A 266 13.77 4.97 14.73
N LEU A 267 14.43 5.85 13.97
CA LEU A 267 15.13 5.45 12.74
C LEU A 267 16.39 4.64 13.09
N ASP A 268 16.72 3.67 12.25
CA ASP A 268 17.80 2.70 12.51
C ASP A 268 19.15 3.37 12.83
N ASP A 269 19.51 4.46 12.14
CA ASP A 269 20.75 5.19 12.34
C ASP A 269 20.57 6.51 13.11
N ALA A 270 19.46 6.69 13.82
CA ALA A 270 19.14 7.95 14.51
C ALA A 270 20.28 8.49 15.39
N ASN A 271 20.97 7.60 16.12
CA ASN A 271 22.07 7.98 17.01
C ASN A 271 23.44 8.08 16.32
N ASN A 272 23.53 7.63 15.06
CA ASN A 272 24.78 7.56 14.32
C ASN A 272 24.88 8.59 13.19
N ASP A 273 23.76 8.94 12.59
CA ASP A 273 23.70 9.96 11.54
C ASP A 273 23.59 11.36 12.16
N VAL A 274 24.59 12.19 11.90
CA VAL A 274 24.64 13.56 12.42
C VAL A 274 23.52 14.43 11.91
N GLN A 275 23.01 14.18 10.70
CA GLN A 275 21.90 14.94 10.10
C GLN A 275 20.58 14.58 10.79
N LEU A 276 20.35 13.28 11.07
CA LEU A 276 19.18 12.84 11.82
C LEU A 276 19.19 13.41 13.25
N LEU A 277 20.33 13.42 13.92
CA LEU A 277 20.47 14.05 15.23
C LEU A 277 20.16 15.55 15.17
N ALA A 278 20.65 16.26 14.15
CA ALA A 278 20.37 17.68 13.97
C ALA A 278 18.88 17.94 13.67
N GLU A 279 18.25 17.09 12.86
CA GLU A 279 16.82 17.17 12.57
C GLU A 279 15.99 16.91 13.84
N GLN A 280 16.31 15.86 14.59
CA GLN A 280 15.66 15.52 15.86
C GLN A 280 15.78 16.64 16.89
N ALA A 281 16.99 17.17 17.10
CA ALA A 281 17.24 18.26 18.04
C ALA A 281 16.50 19.54 17.66
N THR A 282 16.38 19.82 16.35
CA THR A 282 15.60 20.93 15.83
C THR A 282 14.12 20.76 16.17
N TYR A 283 13.56 19.57 16.02
CA TYR A 283 12.16 19.30 16.39
C TYR A 283 11.93 19.44 17.90
N TRP A 284 12.85 18.94 18.75
CA TRP A 284 12.78 19.15 20.20
C TRP A 284 12.83 20.64 20.55
N GLN A 285 13.66 21.41 19.84
CA GLN A 285 13.76 22.85 20.03
C GLN A 285 12.45 23.58 19.64
N LEU A 286 11.81 23.17 18.52
CA LEU A 286 10.51 23.67 18.11
C LEU A 286 9.39 23.30 19.09
N ALA A 287 9.50 22.14 19.72
CA ALA A 287 8.61 21.69 20.78
C ALA A 287 8.82 22.43 22.11
N LYS A 288 9.89 23.22 22.22
CA LYS A 288 10.35 23.86 23.47
C LYS A 288 10.77 22.86 24.57
N GLU A 289 11.07 21.64 24.16
CA GLU A 289 11.63 20.58 25.00
C GLU A 289 13.15 20.76 25.07
N TRP A 290 13.56 21.77 25.86
CA TRP A 290 14.94 22.29 25.85
C TRP A 290 15.99 21.27 26.31
N ASP A 291 15.68 20.50 27.34
CA ASP A 291 16.61 19.49 27.86
C ASP A 291 16.84 18.36 26.83
N ASN A 292 15.76 17.89 26.18
CA ASN A 292 15.85 16.92 25.10
C ASN A 292 16.65 17.49 23.91
N ALA A 293 16.41 18.76 23.56
CA ALA A 293 17.15 19.44 22.49
C ALA A 293 18.65 19.55 22.81
N ILE A 294 19.00 19.95 24.06
CA ILE A 294 20.40 20.04 24.52
C ILE A 294 21.09 18.68 24.46
N GLU A 295 20.41 17.62 24.90
CA GLU A 295 20.95 16.27 24.89
C GLU A 295 21.30 15.84 23.45
N VAL A 296 20.33 15.95 22.54
CA VAL A 296 20.50 15.50 21.15
C VAL A 296 21.51 16.37 20.39
N TRP A 297 21.50 17.72 20.58
CA TRP A 297 22.55 18.58 20.03
C TRP A 297 23.93 18.23 20.59
N THR A 298 24.01 17.82 21.85
CA THR A 298 25.27 17.37 22.43
C THR A 298 25.79 16.11 21.75
N LEU A 299 24.91 15.16 21.43
CA LEU A 299 25.28 13.97 20.64
C LEU A 299 25.74 14.37 19.24
N ALA A 300 25.02 15.25 18.57
CA ALA A 300 25.41 15.77 17.25
C ALA A 300 26.80 16.46 17.30
N SER A 301 27.06 17.27 18.34
CA SER A 301 28.33 18.01 18.49
C SER A 301 29.55 17.13 18.76
N LYS A 302 29.37 15.90 19.28
CA LYS A 302 30.44 14.90 19.41
C LYS A 302 30.86 14.32 18.05
N LYS A 303 29.95 14.31 17.09
CA LYS A 303 30.20 13.79 15.74
C LYS A 303 30.65 14.90 14.78
N ASP A 304 30.07 16.08 14.91
CA ASP A 304 30.45 17.27 14.13
C ASP A 304 30.54 18.51 15.04
N THR A 305 31.71 19.06 15.12
CA THR A 305 32.03 20.19 16.01
C THR A 305 31.28 21.48 15.67
N GLN A 306 30.71 21.61 14.47
CA GLN A 306 29.90 22.78 14.10
C GLN A 306 28.70 22.97 15.05
N TYR A 307 28.14 21.90 15.59
CA TYR A 307 26.96 21.94 16.47
C TYR A 307 27.26 22.35 17.93
N HIS A 308 28.52 22.54 18.31
CA HIS A 308 28.83 23.10 19.64
C HIS A 308 28.14 24.47 19.85
N TRP A 309 27.99 25.27 18.79
CA TRP A 309 27.32 26.55 18.90
C TRP A 309 25.83 26.39 19.26
N ASN A 310 25.14 25.44 18.66
CA ASN A 310 23.72 25.14 18.95
C ASN A 310 23.56 24.73 20.44
N VAL A 311 24.41 23.84 20.92
CA VAL A 311 24.43 23.44 22.34
C VAL A 311 24.63 24.65 23.25
N ALA A 312 25.66 25.45 22.95
CA ALA A 312 26.02 26.61 23.78
C ALA A 312 24.89 27.65 23.87
N GLN A 313 24.25 27.95 22.72
CA GLN A 313 23.11 28.89 22.69
C GLN A 313 21.97 28.42 23.61
N LEU A 314 21.58 27.15 23.52
CA LEU A 314 20.52 26.59 24.36
C LEU A 314 20.91 26.58 25.83
N LEU A 315 22.14 26.22 26.18
CA LEU A 315 22.62 26.24 27.55
C LEU A 315 22.57 27.65 28.15
N VAL A 316 22.99 28.68 27.38
CA VAL A 316 22.85 30.09 27.79
C VAL A 316 21.41 30.51 27.99
N GLN A 317 20.54 30.11 27.04
CA GLN A 317 19.11 30.42 27.06
C GLN A 317 18.42 29.80 28.29
N GLN A 318 18.81 28.56 28.66
CA GLN A 318 18.24 27.86 29.80
C GLN A 318 18.93 28.18 31.15
N GLY A 319 19.91 29.06 31.16
CA GLY A 319 20.58 29.47 32.39
C GLY A 319 21.67 28.50 32.89
N TYR A 320 22.08 27.52 32.12
CA TYR A 320 23.13 26.58 32.44
C TYR A 320 24.55 27.18 32.14
N TYR A 321 24.81 28.34 32.75
CA TYR A 321 25.94 29.22 32.36
C TYR A 321 27.31 28.56 32.51
N ASP A 322 27.55 27.77 33.56
CA ASP A 322 28.84 27.05 33.73
C ASP A 322 29.06 26.04 32.62
N ARG A 323 28.00 25.25 32.30
CA ARG A 323 28.05 24.30 31.20
C ARG A 323 28.21 25.01 29.85
N ALA A 324 27.57 26.15 29.66
CA ALA A 324 27.64 26.96 28.44
C ALA A 324 29.07 27.43 28.18
N LEU A 325 29.79 27.93 29.21
CA LEU A 325 31.16 28.37 29.09
C LEU A 325 32.08 27.25 28.58
N VAL A 326 31.95 26.06 29.13
CA VAL A 326 32.74 24.88 28.70
C VAL A 326 32.48 24.55 27.22
N VAL A 327 31.25 24.66 26.76
CA VAL A 327 30.93 24.35 25.36
C VAL A 327 31.33 25.50 24.43
N LEU A 328 31.16 26.77 24.86
CA LEU A 328 31.63 27.95 24.10
C LEU A 328 33.13 27.92 23.80
N ASP A 329 33.93 27.34 24.66
CA ASP A 329 35.38 27.15 24.43
C ASP A 329 35.68 26.15 23.29
N LYS A 330 34.73 25.26 22.96
CA LYS A 330 34.86 24.26 21.90
C LYS A 330 34.43 24.78 20.55
N VAL A 331 33.74 25.94 20.45
CA VAL A 331 33.29 26.51 19.18
C VAL A 331 34.48 27.07 18.39
N LYS A 332 34.79 26.42 17.27
CA LYS A 332 35.95 26.77 16.42
C LYS A 332 35.61 27.61 15.20
N ASP A 333 34.32 27.79 14.90
CA ASP A 333 33.85 28.56 13.74
C ASP A 333 34.32 30.01 13.88
N LYS A 334 35.17 30.46 12.94
CA LYS A 334 35.73 31.81 12.93
C LYS A 334 34.65 32.90 12.82
N ASN A 335 33.59 32.62 12.07
CA ASN A 335 32.48 33.55 11.88
C ASN A 335 31.57 33.72 13.11
N LYS A 336 31.72 32.81 14.09
CA LYS A 336 30.96 32.85 15.34
C LYS A 336 31.73 33.38 16.55
N GLN A 337 33.00 33.74 16.38
CA GLN A 337 33.84 34.11 17.52
C GLN A 337 33.37 35.39 18.26
N ALA A 338 32.81 36.36 17.56
CA ALA A 338 32.22 37.54 18.19
C ALA A 338 30.94 37.15 19.01
N ASP A 339 30.07 36.34 18.43
CA ASP A 339 28.86 35.82 19.09
C ASP A 339 29.22 34.95 20.31
N VAL A 340 30.26 34.11 20.17
CA VAL A 340 30.80 33.29 21.28
C VAL A 340 31.27 34.19 22.43
N ALA A 341 32.01 35.26 22.14
CA ALA A 341 32.45 36.20 23.16
C ALA A 341 31.26 36.90 23.85
N LEU A 342 30.24 37.31 23.09
CA LEU A 342 29.01 37.92 23.66
C LEU A 342 28.23 36.90 24.50
N ALA A 343 28.12 35.65 24.08
CA ALA A 343 27.50 34.60 24.88
C ALA A 343 28.26 34.35 26.20
N LYS A 344 29.60 34.40 26.17
CA LYS A 344 30.43 34.37 27.41
C LYS A 344 30.23 35.57 28.27
N VAL A 345 30.05 36.78 27.71
CA VAL A 345 29.69 37.98 28.50
C VAL A 345 28.42 37.71 29.30
N ARG A 346 27.36 37.27 28.65
CA ARG A 346 26.06 36.97 29.29
C ARG A 346 26.23 35.92 30.37
N SER A 347 26.96 34.86 30.12
CA SER A 347 27.20 33.78 31.08
C SER A 347 27.97 34.24 32.29
N TRP A 348 29.12 34.93 32.11
CA TRP A 348 29.91 35.45 33.21
C TRP A 348 29.20 36.52 34.03
N TYR A 349 28.43 37.41 33.37
CA TYR A 349 27.58 38.37 34.05
C TYR A 349 26.55 37.70 34.96
N LYS A 350 25.85 36.68 34.48
CA LYS A 350 24.87 35.93 35.26
C LYS A 350 25.51 35.16 36.44
N LEU A 351 26.77 34.71 36.27
CA LEU A 351 27.56 34.10 37.31
C LEU A 351 28.22 35.15 38.27
N LYS A 352 27.86 36.46 38.12
CA LYS A 352 28.40 37.54 38.90
C LYS A 352 29.91 37.77 38.79
N ASN A 353 30.56 37.22 37.76
CA ASN A 353 31.98 37.41 37.47
C ASN A 353 32.13 38.59 36.50
N LEU A 354 32.15 39.82 37.04
CA LEU A 354 32.18 41.06 36.25
C LEU A 354 33.49 41.23 35.46
N ASP A 355 34.62 40.76 36.04
CA ASP A 355 35.94 40.88 35.38
C ASP A 355 36.02 40.05 34.11
N ASN A 356 35.62 38.79 34.17
CA ASN A 356 35.60 37.92 33.00
C ASN A 356 34.52 38.39 31.98
N ALA A 357 33.38 38.88 32.43
CA ALA A 357 32.38 39.46 31.57
C ALA A 357 32.94 40.67 30.81
N LEU A 358 33.61 41.62 31.47
CA LEU A 358 34.20 42.78 30.82
C LEU A 358 35.32 42.41 29.84
N ALA A 359 36.16 41.45 30.20
CA ALA A 359 37.22 40.94 29.33
C ALA A 359 36.63 40.36 28.02
N GLN A 360 35.56 39.55 28.10
CA GLN A 360 34.91 39.01 26.94
C GLN A 360 34.17 40.07 26.12
N ALA A 361 33.58 41.12 26.72
CA ALA A 361 32.94 42.23 26.01
C ALA A 361 33.97 43.01 25.17
N LYS A 362 35.15 43.28 25.71
CA LYS A 362 36.26 43.91 25.00
C LYS A 362 36.74 43.01 23.85
N ARG A 363 36.85 41.69 24.11
CA ARG A 363 37.21 40.72 23.07
C ARG A 363 36.22 40.69 21.94
N ALA A 364 34.89 40.66 22.21
CA ALA A 364 33.84 40.73 21.20
C ALA A 364 33.97 41.97 20.33
N ASN A 365 34.13 43.14 20.94
CA ASN A 365 34.29 44.39 20.23
C ASN A 365 35.57 44.48 19.37
N ASN A 366 36.65 43.80 19.77
CA ASN A 366 37.88 43.73 18.99
C ASN A 366 37.76 42.78 17.76
N ILE A 367 36.95 41.72 17.89
CA ILE A 367 36.69 40.80 16.79
C ILE A 367 35.74 41.48 15.78
N GLU A 368 34.61 41.98 16.28
CA GLU A 368 33.58 42.64 15.47
C GLU A 368 32.96 43.79 16.29
N PRO A 369 33.30 45.04 15.98
CA PRO A 369 32.74 46.19 16.67
C PRO A 369 31.19 46.26 16.51
N SER A 370 30.46 46.17 17.61
CA SER A 370 29.00 46.20 17.60
C SER A 370 28.44 47.10 18.71
N SER A 371 27.20 47.61 18.52
CA SER A 371 26.50 48.37 19.56
C SER A 371 26.32 47.56 20.82
N GLU A 372 26.07 46.25 20.71
CA GLU A 372 25.88 45.33 21.83
C GLU A 372 27.17 45.20 22.63
N ALA A 373 28.32 44.95 21.98
CA ALA A 373 29.60 44.83 22.67
C ALA A 373 29.99 46.12 23.38
N LYS A 374 29.82 47.29 22.74
CA LYS A 374 30.06 48.61 23.34
C LYS A 374 29.11 48.86 24.50
N GLY A 375 27.85 48.50 24.37
CA GLY A 375 26.88 48.59 25.46
C GLY A 375 27.29 47.79 26.68
N TRP A 376 27.70 46.53 26.48
CA TRP A 376 28.21 45.69 27.57
C TRP A 376 29.47 46.25 28.23
N ILE A 377 30.44 46.78 27.45
CA ILE A 377 31.65 47.40 28.01
C ILE A 377 31.26 48.57 28.91
N LYS A 378 30.45 49.48 28.43
CA LYS A 378 29.99 50.64 29.21
C LYS A 378 29.30 50.21 30.50
N TYR A 379 28.31 49.33 30.41
CA TYR A 379 27.52 48.86 31.55
C TYR A 379 28.37 48.14 32.60
N LEU A 380 29.24 47.21 32.20
CA LEU A 380 30.06 46.44 33.10
C LEU A 380 31.13 47.33 33.77
N THR A 381 31.68 48.32 33.06
CA THR A 381 32.62 49.30 33.66
C THR A 381 31.96 50.13 34.76
N GLN A 382 30.74 50.59 34.52
CA GLN A 382 29.96 51.33 35.52
C GLN A 382 29.62 50.47 36.75
N LEU A 383 29.21 49.22 36.55
CA LEU A 383 28.95 48.31 37.67
C LEU A 383 30.18 48.04 38.55
N ARG A 384 31.36 47.93 37.97
CA ARG A 384 32.61 47.74 38.72
C ARG A 384 32.93 48.94 39.58
N THR A 385 32.82 50.17 39.02
CA THR A 385 33.12 51.38 39.80
C THR A 385 32.16 51.55 41.00
N VAL A 386 30.91 51.12 40.88
CA VAL A 386 29.96 51.12 41.99
C VAL A 386 30.29 50.04 43.04
N SER A 387 30.71 48.85 42.58
CA SER A 387 31.11 47.76 43.48
C SER A 387 32.39 48.06 44.25
N ASP A 388 33.38 48.70 43.61
CA ASP A 388 34.62 49.08 44.22
C ASP A 388 34.44 50.25 45.22
N ASN A 389 33.49 51.16 44.99
CA ASN A 389 33.15 52.28 45.89
C ASN A 389 32.17 51.90 47.03
N GLY A 390 31.54 50.70 46.96
CA GLY A 390 30.58 50.23 47.99
C GLY A 390 31.24 49.29 49.05
N ASN A 391 32.52 49.02 48.94
CA ASN A 391 33.31 48.19 49.85
C ASN A 391 34.31 49.06 50.71
N VAL A 392 33.93 50.29 50.98
CA VAL A 392 34.66 51.14 51.95
C VAL A 392 33.80 51.37 53.19
#